data_c9470dc5eb63d023d714927e561ab78f
#
_entry.id   c9470dc5eb63d023d714927e561ab78f
#
_cell.length_a   1.000
_cell.length_b   1.000
_cell.length_c   1.000
_cell.angle_alpha   90.00
_cell.angle_beta   90.00
_cell.angle_gamma   90.00
#
_symmetry.space_group_name_H-M   'P 1'
#
loop_
_entity.id
_entity.type
_entity.pdbx_description
1 polymer ?
#
loop_
_entity_poly.entity_id
_entity_poly.type
_entity_poly.pdbx_seq_one_letter_code
_entity_poly.pdbx_strand_id
1 'polypeptide(L)'
;MEYEKEYLEMMRDTSNLVAKEKAMQLGEIASATNESAKLANEVEFWKWMGANYPKDLSNTKLIQQASTEKARWLRTQLQGKGYEWDYMASQRMKPSKILSAFKAGDCPTQPGIDITETNILDNSVQGTYQNKAYLSSNNPDLHNTPKDAVVVTNKEKVAYAKQQGYVTEEYMDSDTITSVRESRFKKAASGKANTGYNLQNVAMASVKAGIVGAVFGITAETIASYRLWKLGDLTDKEYIREVMKAGGEAGTTAGLTSAAMVPVQAAITAAGASTLLTIPVAFVFGSVISSIVAPCFGRGKYKKLLNEAKYYQTLENVYDDFLNAVEVSCRQYEVYAKQIELQKNRYEKIKELNTKIDEELEKLYKLI
;
A
#
# COMPACT_ATOMS: atom_id res chain seq x y z
N MET A 1 -14.76 -26.29 -41.17
CA MET A 1 -15.86 -25.70 -40.34
C MET A 1 -15.95 -26.31 -38.93
N GLU A 2 -15.99 -27.65 -38.79
CA GLU A 2 -16.10 -28.31 -37.46
C GLU A 2 -14.81 -28.16 -36.66
N TYR A 3 -13.64 -28.41 -37.28
CA TYR A 3 -12.31 -28.18 -36.67
C TYR A 3 -12.02 -26.73 -36.34
N GLU A 4 -12.51 -25.81 -37.13
CA GLU A 4 -12.35 -24.37 -36.90
C GLU A 4 -13.18 -23.90 -35.70
N LYS A 5 -14.36 -24.47 -35.53
CA LYS A 5 -15.23 -24.22 -34.39
C LYS A 5 -14.66 -24.80 -33.08
N GLU A 6 -14.16 -26.05 -33.12
CA GLU A 6 -13.47 -26.67 -32.00
C GLU A 6 -12.19 -25.89 -31.61
N TYR A 7 -11.42 -25.43 -32.59
CA TYR A 7 -10.24 -24.61 -32.35
C TYR A 7 -10.58 -23.27 -31.69
N LEU A 8 -11.61 -22.59 -32.18
CA LEU A 8 -12.08 -21.32 -31.59
C LEU A 8 -12.64 -21.49 -30.19
N GLU A 9 -13.36 -22.59 -29.92
CA GLU A 9 -13.84 -22.92 -28.59
C GLU A 9 -12.69 -23.24 -27.63
N MET A 10 -11.70 -24.00 -28.08
CA MET A 10 -10.49 -24.31 -27.32
C MET A 10 -9.68 -23.06 -26.99
N MET A 11 -9.47 -22.16 -27.96
CA MET A 11 -8.77 -20.87 -27.77
C MET A 11 -9.52 -19.98 -26.77
N ARG A 12 -10.85 -19.94 -26.85
CA ARG A 12 -11.69 -19.18 -25.95
C ARG A 12 -11.64 -19.71 -24.52
N ASP A 13 -11.66 -21.03 -24.34
CA ASP A 13 -11.60 -21.65 -23.01
C ASP A 13 -10.22 -21.50 -22.38
N THR A 14 -9.16 -21.56 -23.19
CA THR A 14 -7.79 -21.25 -22.74
C THR A 14 -7.65 -19.80 -22.33
N SER A 15 -8.19 -18.87 -23.10
CA SER A 15 -8.19 -17.44 -22.77
C SER A 15 -8.93 -17.15 -21.47
N ASN A 16 -10.08 -17.80 -21.25
CA ASN A 16 -10.85 -17.67 -20.01
C ASN A 16 -10.08 -18.23 -18.81
N LEU A 17 -9.37 -19.35 -18.98
CA LEU A 17 -8.55 -19.95 -17.92
C LEU A 17 -7.39 -19.02 -17.51
N VAL A 18 -6.69 -18.46 -18.47
CA VAL A 18 -5.59 -17.49 -18.25
C VAL A 18 -6.11 -16.22 -17.58
N ALA A 19 -7.25 -15.69 -18.04
CA ALA A 19 -7.87 -14.52 -17.44
C ALA A 19 -8.27 -14.78 -15.97
N LYS A 20 -8.80 -15.95 -15.68
CA LYS A 20 -9.15 -16.39 -14.33
C LYS A 20 -7.93 -16.47 -13.43
N GLU A 21 -6.87 -17.15 -13.85
CA GLU A 21 -5.62 -17.28 -13.06
C GLU A 21 -5.00 -15.91 -12.77
N LYS A 22 -4.97 -15.02 -13.75
CA LYS A 22 -4.49 -13.64 -13.56
C LYS A 22 -5.37 -12.85 -12.58
N ALA A 23 -6.69 -12.97 -12.69
CA ALA A 23 -7.62 -12.29 -11.78
C ALA A 23 -7.45 -12.78 -10.33
N MET A 24 -7.30 -14.09 -10.12
CA MET A 24 -7.02 -14.67 -8.81
C MET A 24 -5.70 -14.15 -8.25
N GLN A 25 -4.62 -14.22 -9.02
CA GLN A 25 -3.28 -13.77 -8.60
C GLN A 25 -3.29 -12.28 -8.24
N LEU A 26 -3.94 -11.44 -9.03
CA LEU A 26 -4.08 -10.01 -8.71
C LEU A 26 -4.85 -9.78 -7.41
N GLY A 27 -5.93 -10.54 -7.19
CA GLY A 27 -6.72 -10.47 -5.95
C GLY A 27 -5.92 -10.91 -4.71
N GLU A 28 -5.15 -12.00 -4.84
CA GLU A 28 -4.26 -12.51 -3.79
C GLU A 28 -3.20 -11.47 -3.40
N ILE A 29 -2.52 -10.90 -4.39
CA ILE A 29 -1.47 -9.89 -4.20
C ILE A 29 -2.03 -8.59 -3.62
N ALA A 30 -3.15 -8.12 -4.17
CA ALA A 30 -3.80 -6.91 -3.68
C ALA A 30 -4.24 -7.05 -2.21
N SER A 31 -4.83 -8.20 -1.87
CA SER A 31 -5.23 -8.52 -0.50
C SER A 31 -4.02 -8.60 0.45
N ALA A 32 -2.97 -9.33 0.06
CA ALA A 32 -1.76 -9.48 0.84
C ALA A 32 -1.06 -8.15 1.08
N THR A 33 -0.91 -7.33 0.03
CA THR A 33 -0.28 -6.02 0.10
C THR A 33 -1.08 -5.06 1.00
N ASN A 34 -2.41 -5.03 0.85
CA ASN A 34 -3.27 -4.16 1.63
C ASN A 34 -3.23 -4.49 3.13
N GLU A 35 -3.35 -5.76 3.52
CA GLU A 35 -3.38 -6.14 4.94
C GLU A 35 -2.00 -6.04 5.60
N SER A 36 -0.91 -6.36 4.89
CA SER A 36 0.45 -6.14 5.40
C SER A 36 0.76 -4.64 5.54
N ALA A 37 0.32 -3.80 4.59
CA ALA A 37 0.47 -2.35 4.68
C ALA A 37 -0.33 -1.74 5.84
N LYS A 38 -1.56 -2.19 6.06
CA LYS A 38 -2.37 -1.75 7.22
C LYS A 38 -1.69 -2.08 8.55
N LEU A 39 -1.16 -3.31 8.68
CA LEU A 39 -0.42 -3.72 9.86
C LEU A 39 0.83 -2.86 10.05
N ALA A 40 1.65 -2.71 9.00
CA ALA A 40 2.86 -1.91 9.07
C ALA A 40 2.56 -0.44 9.43
N ASN A 41 1.54 0.15 8.79
CA ASN A 41 1.13 1.52 9.08
C ASN A 41 0.67 1.70 10.54
N GLU A 42 -0.09 0.75 11.08
CA GLU A 42 -0.55 0.81 12.47
C GLU A 42 0.62 0.63 13.46
N VAL A 43 1.51 -0.33 13.22
CA VAL A 43 2.69 -0.56 14.09
C VAL A 43 3.64 0.63 14.07
N GLU A 44 3.95 1.16 12.89
CA GLU A 44 4.85 2.31 12.78
C GLU A 44 4.21 3.58 13.35
N PHE A 45 2.89 3.75 13.25
CA PHE A 45 2.18 4.82 13.96
C PHE A 45 2.41 4.76 15.48
N TRP A 46 2.21 3.60 16.09
CA TRP A 46 2.39 3.46 17.54
C TRP A 46 3.86 3.58 17.96
N LYS A 47 4.81 3.11 17.15
CA LYS A 47 6.25 3.33 17.36
C LYS A 47 6.60 4.82 17.30
N TRP A 48 6.12 5.52 16.26
CA TRP A 48 6.34 6.96 16.12
C TRP A 48 5.74 7.72 17.28
N MET A 49 4.51 7.40 17.68
CA MET A 49 3.89 7.97 18.87
C MET A 49 4.72 7.71 20.13
N GLY A 50 5.24 6.50 20.31
CA GLY A 50 6.07 6.13 21.46
C GLY A 50 7.43 6.80 21.48
N ALA A 51 8.08 6.97 20.34
CA ALA A 51 9.38 7.62 20.22
C ALA A 51 9.30 9.14 20.49
N ASN A 52 8.21 9.78 20.04
CA ASN A 52 8.04 11.22 20.11
C ASN A 52 7.34 11.71 21.40
N TYR A 53 6.65 10.83 22.11
CA TYR A 53 6.13 11.14 23.45
C TYR A 53 7.00 10.47 24.49
N PRO A 54 7.51 11.20 25.51
CA PRO A 54 8.45 10.68 26.51
C PRO A 54 7.85 9.66 27.47
N LYS A 55 6.84 8.93 27.03
CA LYS A 55 6.12 7.91 27.77
C LYS A 55 5.94 6.70 26.86
N ASP A 56 6.56 5.61 27.29
CA ASP A 56 6.33 4.30 26.71
C ASP A 56 4.85 4.05 26.40
N LEU A 57 4.49 3.86 25.15
CA LEU A 57 3.13 3.55 24.70
C LEU A 57 2.92 2.03 24.52
N SER A 58 3.47 1.22 25.43
CA SER A 58 3.11 -0.19 25.53
C SER A 58 1.59 -0.37 25.70
N ASN A 59 1.04 -1.50 25.29
CA ASN A 59 -0.38 -1.79 25.47
C ASN A 59 -0.85 -1.61 26.90
N THR A 60 -0.03 -2.01 27.89
CA THR A 60 -0.32 -1.83 29.33
C THR A 60 -0.52 -0.35 29.69
N LYS A 61 0.36 0.52 29.20
CA LYS A 61 0.26 1.96 29.46
C LYS A 61 -0.87 2.61 28.68
N LEU A 62 -1.16 2.15 27.47
CA LEU A 62 -2.33 2.63 26.70
C LEU A 62 -3.63 2.31 27.43
N ILE A 63 -3.77 1.08 27.96
CA ILE A 63 -4.93 0.69 28.78
C ILE A 63 -5.03 1.59 30.01
N GLN A 64 -3.93 1.79 30.73
CA GLN A 64 -3.90 2.67 31.90
C GLN A 64 -4.30 4.10 31.55
N GLN A 65 -3.77 4.67 30.48
CA GLN A 65 -4.12 6.02 30.04
C GLN A 65 -5.58 6.14 29.62
N ALA A 66 -6.11 5.12 28.93
CA ALA A 66 -7.50 5.12 28.48
C ALA A 66 -8.51 4.98 29.62
N SER A 67 -8.13 4.38 30.78
CA SER A 67 -8.98 4.15 31.93
C SER A 67 -8.89 5.24 33.02
N THR A 68 -8.05 6.25 32.84
CA THR A 68 -7.84 7.34 33.80
C THR A 68 -8.35 8.68 33.24
N GLU A 69 -8.20 9.74 34.05
CA GLU A 69 -8.42 11.15 33.61
C GLU A 69 -7.62 11.53 32.34
N LYS A 70 -6.57 10.79 32.01
CA LYS A 70 -5.79 10.95 30.78
C LYS A 70 -6.51 10.47 29.53
N ALA A 71 -7.65 9.83 29.64
CA ALA A 71 -8.43 9.36 28.48
C ALA A 71 -8.79 10.49 27.51
N ARG A 72 -9.12 11.68 28.03
CA ARG A 72 -9.38 12.88 27.21
C ARG A 72 -8.12 13.31 26.44
N TRP A 73 -6.98 13.37 27.14
CA TRP A 73 -5.70 13.68 26.53
C TRP A 73 -5.34 12.67 25.43
N LEU A 74 -5.46 11.36 25.69
CA LEU A 74 -5.19 10.32 24.69
C LEU A 74 -6.08 10.50 23.45
N ARG A 75 -7.37 10.77 23.60
CA ARG A 75 -8.26 11.06 22.46
C ARG A 75 -7.79 12.27 21.66
N THR A 76 -7.38 13.35 22.31
CA THR A 76 -6.86 14.54 21.63
C THR A 76 -5.59 14.22 20.83
N GLN A 77 -4.67 13.43 21.40
CA GLN A 77 -3.47 13.01 20.68
C GLN A 77 -3.80 12.09 19.49
N LEU A 78 -4.70 11.13 19.68
CA LEU A 78 -5.15 10.25 18.60
C LEU A 78 -5.90 11.02 17.51
N GLN A 79 -6.56 12.12 17.82
CA GLN A 79 -7.16 13.00 16.81
C GLN A 79 -6.09 13.74 16.01
N GLY A 80 -5.23 14.52 16.65
CA GLY A 80 -4.21 15.34 15.96
C GLY A 80 -3.17 14.48 15.27
N LYS A 81 -2.43 13.69 16.04
CA LYS A 81 -1.33 12.86 15.52
C LYS A 81 -1.82 11.70 14.66
N GLY A 82 -2.99 11.15 14.95
CA GLY A 82 -3.64 10.17 14.09
C GLY A 82 -3.98 10.76 12.72
N TYR A 83 -4.50 11.97 12.67
CA TYR A 83 -4.82 12.68 11.44
C TYR A 83 -3.57 12.95 10.58
N GLU A 84 -2.49 13.43 11.21
CA GLU A 84 -1.19 13.64 10.55
C GLU A 84 -0.67 12.35 9.91
N TRP A 85 -0.69 11.26 10.69
CA TRP A 85 -0.21 9.96 10.23
C TRP A 85 -1.05 9.39 9.08
N ASP A 86 -2.37 9.47 9.19
CA ASP A 86 -3.28 8.98 8.17
C ASP A 86 -3.18 9.77 6.88
N TYR A 87 -2.97 11.09 6.98
CA TYR A 87 -2.67 11.92 5.81
C TYR A 87 -1.38 11.46 5.12
N MET A 88 -0.28 11.28 5.86
CA MET A 88 0.96 10.75 5.28
C MET A 88 0.74 9.40 4.61
N ALA A 89 0.03 8.48 5.26
CA ALA A 89 -0.29 7.16 4.71
C ALA A 89 -1.06 7.29 3.39
N SER A 90 -2.03 8.21 3.33
CA SER A 90 -2.80 8.47 2.11
C SER A 90 -1.92 9.01 0.97
N GLN A 91 -1.00 9.91 1.27
CA GLN A 91 -0.07 10.47 0.27
C GLN A 91 0.87 9.39 -0.28
N ARG A 92 1.39 8.50 0.58
CA ARG A 92 2.25 7.36 0.19
C ARG A 92 1.56 6.38 -0.77
N MET A 93 0.23 6.39 -0.85
CA MET A 93 -0.53 5.55 -1.77
C MET A 93 -0.84 6.23 -3.12
N LYS A 94 -0.55 7.52 -3.28
CA LYS A 94 -0.79 8.24 -4.54
C LYS A 94 0.26 7.87 -5.59
N PRO A 95 -0.13 7.43 -6.80
CA PRO A 95 0.84 7.12 -7.88
C PRO A 95 1.74 8.30 -8.25
N SER A 96 1.23 9.53 -8.18
CA SER A 96 2.00 10.76 -8.43
C SER A 96 3.09 11.02 -7.40
N LYS A 97 3.06 10.34 -6.25
CA LYS A 97 3.99 10.49 -5.13
C LYS A 97 4.91 9.28 -4.95
N ILE A 98 5.07 8.44 -5.97
CA ILE A 98 5.87 7.21 -5.90
C ILE A 98 7.35 7.48 -5.57
N LEU A 99 7.88 8.63 -5.99
CA LEU A 99 9.24 9.07 -5.70
C LEU A 99 9.33 10.01 -4.50
N SER A 100 8.27 10.14 -3.71
CA SER A 100 8.24 10.97 -2.52
C SER A 100 8.36 10.13 -1.24
N ALA A 101 9.08 10.66 -0.26
CA ALA A 101 9.05 10.20 1.12
C ALA A 101 8.36 11.26 2.00
N PHE A 102 7.44 10.81 2.84
CA PHE A 102 6.72 11.66 3.78
C PHE A 102 7.18 11.34 5.20
N LYS A 103 7.72 12.32 5.88
CA LYS A 103 8.19 12.20 7.26
C LYS A 103 7.39 13.14 8.15
N ALA A 104 6.94 12.63 9.29
CA ALA A 104 6.42 13.47 10.37
C ALA A 104 7.57 14.29 10.96
N GLY A 105 7.25 15.47 11.51
CA GLY A 105 8.23 16.31 12.20
C GLY A 105 8.97 15.54 13.28
N ASP A 106 10.23 15.90 13.50
CA ASP A 106 11.12 15.25 14.47
C ASP A 106 10.63 15.40 15.92
N CYS A 107 9.80 16.38 16.18
CA CYS A 107 9.19 16.62 17.48
C CYS A 107 7.67 16.86 17.35
N PRO A 108 6.85 16.24 18.21
CA PRO A 108 5.40 16.44 18.21
C PRO A 108 4.97 17.88 18.48
N THR A 109 5.87 18.66 19.06
CA THR A 109 5.66 20.08 19.43
C THR A 109 6.37 21.04 18.50
N GLN A 110 6.93 20.55 17.36
CA GLN A 110 7.56 21.44 16.39
C GLN A 110 6.54 22.44 15.84
N PRO A 111 6.75 23.75 15.99
CA PRO A 111 5.80 24.74 15.50
C PRO A 111 5.78 24.77 13.97
N GLY A 112 4.60 24.76 13.41
CA GLY A 112 4.39 25.23 12.04
C GLY A 112 4.47 24.22 10.91
N ILE A 113 5.20 23.09 11.07
CA ILE A 113 5.30 22.05 10.06
C ILE A 113 5.16 20.69 10.72
N ASP A 114 4.12 19.95 10.33
CA ASP A 114 3.87 18.60 10.87
C ASP A 114 4.44 17.51 9.96
N ILE A 115 4.48 17.75 8.64
CA ILE A 115 4.94 16.76 7.65
C ILE A 115 5.82 17.44 6.62
N THR A 116 6.94 16.79 6.29
CA THR A 116 7.81 17.18 5.18
C THR A 116 7.78 16.09 4.10
N GLU A 117 7.56 16.50 2.88
CA GLU A 117 7.70 15.67 1.68
C GLU A 117 9.08 15.91 1.07
N THR A 118 9.82 14.84 0.85
CA THR A 118 11.13 14.89 0.19
C THR A 118 11.17 13.95 -1.00
N ASN A 119 11.95 14.27 -2.01
CA ASN A 119 12.24 13.37 -3.09
C ASN A 119 13.20 12.28 -2.61
N ILE A 120 12.90 11.00 -2.88
CA ILE A 120 13.75 9.86 -2.44
C ILE A 120 15.07 9.76 -3.19
N LEU A 121 15.23 10.43 -4.33
CA LEU A 121 16.44 10.35 -5.16
C LEU A 121 17.53 11.33 -4.71
N ASP A 122 17.13 12.54 -4.33
CA ASP A 122 18.06 13.63 -4.01
C ASP A 122 17.83 14.27 -2.64
N ASN A 123 16.84 13.79 -1.89
CA ASN A 123 16.39 14.33 -0.59
C ASN A 123 15.93 15.80 -0.64
N SER A 124 15.69 16.37 -1.82
CA SER A 124 15.15 17.72 -1.92
C SER A 124 13.75 17.83 -1.33
N VAL A 125 13.47 18.90 -0.60
CA VAL A 125 12.13 19.17 -0.05
C VAL A 125 11.19 19.54 -1.19
N GLN A 126 10.11 18.78 -1.34
CA GLN A 126 9.08 18.97 -2.36
C GLN A 126 7.85 19.68 -1.81
N GLY A 127 7.63 19.58 -0.50
CA GLY A 127 6.48 20.21 0.15
C GLY A 127 6.56 20.13 1.66
N THR A 128 5.88 21.07 2.31
CA THR A 128 5.70 21.13 3.75
C THR A 128 4.22 21.26 4.07
N TYR A 129 3.76 20.55 5.09
CA TYR A 129 2.35 20.44 5.42
C TYR A 129 2.13 20.69 6.90
N GLN A 130 1.10 21.50 7.19
CA GLN A 130 0.59 21.71 8.55
C GLN A 130 -0.79 21.09 8.67
N ASN A 131 -0.93 20.10 9.53
CA ASN A 131 -2.19 19.36 9.70
C ASN A 131 -3.01 19.94 10.85
N LYS A 132 -4.30 20.23 10.60
CA LYS A 132 -5.21 20.83 11.55
C LYS A 132 -6.55 20.12 11.59
N ALA A 133 -6.70 19.13 12.48
CA ALA A 133 -7.92 18.35 12.67
C ALA A 133 -8.82 18.99 13.76
N TYR A 134 -9.66 19.93 13.38
CA TYR A 134 -10.55 20.64 14.30
C TYR A 134 -11.99 20.16 14.20
N LEU A 135 -12.47 19.46 15.22
CA LEU A 135 -13.85 18.95 15.30
C LEU A 135 -14.84 19.95 15.93
N SER A 136 -14.35 21.00 16.58
CA SER A 136 -15.19 22.01 17.23
C SER A 136 -15.70 23.08 16.25
N SER A 137 -16.63 23.91 16.68
CA SER A 137 -17.05 25.13 16.00
C SER A 137 -15.90 26.14 15.85
N ASN A 138 -14.88 26.03 16.68
CA ASN A 138 -13.70 26.92 16.64
C ASN A 138 -12.88 26.67 15.40
N ASN A 139 -12.35 27.75 14.84
CA ASN A 139 -11.45 27.67 13.70
C ASN A 139 -10.03 27.23 14.12
N PRO A 140 -9.28 26.57 13.22
CA PRO A 140 -7.91 26.18 13.51
C PRO A 140 -7.03 27.41 13.77
N ASP A 141 -6.19 27.32 14.79
CA ASP A 141 -5.13 28.30 15.01
C ASP A 141 -4.01 28.08 13.99
N LEU A 142 -3.82 29.09 13.12
CA LEU A 142 -2.83 29.10 12.04
C LEU A 142 -1.69 30.11 12.29
N HIS A 143 -1.65 30.72 13.49
CA HIS A 143 -0.69 31.79 13.79
C HIS A 143 0.77 31.40 13.56
N ASN A 144 1.15 30.20 13.93
CA ASN A 144 2.51 29.69 13.77
C ASN A 144 2.71 28.84 12.48
N THR A 145 1.78 28.91 11.54
CA THR A 145 1.89 28.16 10.27
C THR A 145 2.66 29.00 9.26
N PRO A 146 3.76 28.49 8.68
CA PRO A 146 4.46 29.15 7.59
C PRO A 146 3.54 29.39 6.39
N LYS A 147 3.70 30.53 5.71
CA LYS A 147 2.79 30.90 4.58
C LYS A 147 3.02 30.04 3.33
N ASP A 148 4.14 29.42 3.20
CA ASP A 148 4.52 28.48 2.13
C ASP A 148 4.11 27.04 2.43
N ALA A 149 3.68 26.74 3.66
CA ALA A 149 3.17 25.43 4.01
C ALA A 149 1.74 25.20 3.52
N VAL A 150 1.44 24.00 3.05
CA VAL A 150 0.09 23.56 2.73
C VAL A 150 -0.66 23.23 4.02
N VAL A 151 -1.77 23.92 4.27
CA VAL A 151 -2.65 23.61 5.41
C VAL A 151 -3.58 22.46 5.06
N VAL A 152 -3.36 21.32 5.68
CA VAL A 152 -4.24 20.15 5.56
C VAL A 152 -5.26 20.18 6.68
N THR A 153 -6.53 20.26 6.34
CA THR A 153 -7.58 20.38 7.35
C THR A 153 -8.84 19.60 6.95
N ASN A 154 -9.70 19.38 7.91
CA ASN A 154 -10.98 18.73 7.63
C ASN A 154 -11.88 19.62 6.75
N LYS A 155 -12.74 18.97 5.98
CA LYS A 155 -13.62 19.56 4.96
C LYS A 155 -14.30 20.85 5.42
N GLU A 156 -14.80 20.85 6.65
CA GLU A 156 -15.58 21.96 7.22
C GLU A 156 -14.73 23.20 7.54
N LYS A 157 -13.38 23.06 7.51
CA LYS A 157 -12.44 24.13 7.86
C LYS A 157 -11.64 24.69 6.68
N VAL A 158 -11.74 24.07 5.51
CA VAL A 158 -11.02 24.48 4.29
C VAL A 158 -11.30 25.93 3.92
N ALA A 159 -12.57 26.35 3.94
CA ALA A 159 -12.95 27.71 3.60
C ALA A 159 -12.28 28.77 4.49
N TYR A 160 -12.22 28.50 5.81
CA TYR A 160 -11.54 29.38 6.76
C TYR A 160 -10.04 29.49 6.46
N ALA A 161 -9.35 28.37 6.27
CA ALA A 161 -7.91 28.40 6.00
C ALA A 161 -7.57 29.14 4.70
N LYS A 162 -8.41 28.99 3.65
CA LYS A 162 -8.29 29.75 2.40
C LYS A 162 -8.47 31.26 2.62
N GLN A 163 -9.44 31.66 3.45
CA GLN A 163 -9.63 33.07 3.80
C GLN A 163 -8.42 33.67 4.54
N GLN A 164 -7.67 32.84 5.28
CA GLN A 164 -6.42 33.26 5.91
C GLN A 164 -5.23 33.32 4.94
N GLY A 165 -5.44 33.06 3.64
CA GLY A 165 -4.42 33.15 2.59
C GLY A 165 -3.49 31.95 2.49
N TYR A 166 -3.89 30.77 2.98
CA TYR A 166 -3.10 29.54 2.87
C TYR A 166 -3.51 28.70 1.65
N VAL A 167 -2.53 28.02 1.05
CA VAL A 167 -2.81 26.88 0.18
C VAL A 167 -3.38 25.77 1.06
N THR A 168 -4.50 25.19 0.67
CA THR A 168 -5.21 24.21 1.51
C THR A 168 -5.48 22.92 0.78
N GLU A 169 -5.33 21.80 1.51
CA GLU A 169 -5.78 20.48 1.08
C GLU A 169 -6.84 19.95 2.03
N GLU A 170 -7.91 19.42 1.46
CA GLU A 170 -8.99 18.76 2.19
C GLU A 170 -8.59 17.31 2.48
N TYR A 171 -8.74 16.88 3.76
CA TYR A 171 -8.51 15.50 4.14
C TYR A 171 -9.47 15.10 5.25
N MET A 172 -10.33 14.10 5.00
CA MET A 172 -11.39 13.65 5.88
C MET A 172 -12.41 14.74 6.28
N ASP A 173 -13.61 14.33 6.67
CA ASP A 173 -14.59 15.12 7.36
C ASP A 173 -14.54 14.86 8.89
N SER A 174 -15.25 15.66 9.65
CA SER A 174 -15.28 15.57 11.10
C SER A 174 -15.81 14.23 11.63
N ASP A 175 -16.75 13.60 10.92
CA ASP A 175 -17.34 12.32 11.31
C ASP A 175 -16.34 11.19 11.10
N THR A 176 -15.65 11.19 9.98
CA THR A 176 -14.57 10.24 9.68
C THR A 176 -13.43 10.36 10.71
N ILE A 177 -12.98 11.57 11.00
CA ILE A 177 -11.95 11.83 12.02
C ILE A 177 -12.39 11.26 13.38
N THR A 178 -13.64 11.53 13.77
CA THR A 178 -14.19 11.04 15.03
C THR A 178 -14.23 9.52 15.07
N SER A 179 -14.70 8.89 14.01
CA SER A 179 -14.79 7.42 13.88
C SER A 179 -13.41 6.76 13.98
N VAL A 180 -12.42 7.26 13.25
CA VAL A 180 -11.03 6.74 13.27
C VAL A 180 -10.41 6.93 14.65
N ARG A 181 -10.55 8.10 15.27
CA ARG A 181 -10.09 8.38 16.63
C ARG A 181 -10.67 7.42 17.65
N GLU A 182 -12.00 7.23 17.67
CA GLU A 182 -12.65 6.35 18.63
C GLU A 182 -12.32 4.87 18.38
N SER A 183 -12.13 4.46 17.13
CA SER A 183 -11.66 3.12 16.80
C SER A 183 -10.26 2.85 17.39
N ARG A 184 -9.32 3.78 17.21
CA ARG A 184 -7.98 3.69 17.80
C ARG A 184 -8.02 3.74 19.32
N PHE A 185 -8.84 4.61 19.88
CA PHE A 185 -9.01 4.70 21.33
C PHE A 185 -9.56 3.39 21.93
N LYS A 186 -10.57 2.78 21.32
CA LYS A 186 -11.12 1.48 21.74
C LYS A 186 -10.06 0.37 21.68
N LYS A 187 -9.24 0.34 20.63
CA LYS A 187 -8.12 -0.62 20.52
C LYS A 187 -7.09 -0.40 21.64
N ALA A 188 -6.72 0.85 21.90
CA ALA A 188 -5.80 1.20 22.97
C ALA A 188 -6.37 0.81 24.35
N ALA A 189 -7.63 1.14 24.62
CA ALA A 189 -8.30 0.82 25.87
C ALA A 189 -8.45 -0.69 26.12
N SER A 190 -8.59 -1.49 25.06
CA SER A 190 -8.72 -2.95 25.16
C SER A 190 -7.39 -3.72 25.07
N GLY A 191 -6.25 -3.03 24.97
CA GLY A 191 -4.94 -3.65 24.80
C GLY A 191 -4.75 -4.33 23.44
N LYS A 192 -5.55 -3.97 22.44
CA LYS A 192 -5.53 -4.52 21.08
C LYS A 192 -4.84 -3.60 20.07
N ALA A 193 -4.14 -2.57 20.55
CA ALA A 193 -3.32 -1.72 19.70
C ALA A 193 -2.11 -2.53 19.16
N ASN A 194 -1.87 -2.44 17.87
CA ASN A 194 -0.75 -3.15 17.23
C ASN A 194 0.55 -2.36 17.44
N THR A 195 1.11 -2.43 18.64
CA THR A 195 2.32 -1.69 19.03
C THR A 195 3.63 -2.39 18.58
N GLY A 196 3.55 -3.53 17.92
CA GLY A 196 4.72 -4.28 17.45
C GLY A 196 4.39 -5.38 16.45
N TYR A 197 5.42 -5.82 15.73
CA TYR A 197 5.36 -6.97 14.80
C TYR A 197 5.51 -8.27 15.57
N ASN A 198 4.48 -8.65 16.34
CA ASN A 198 4.45 -9.93 17.01
C ASN A 198 3.73 -10.98 16.13
N LEU A 199 3.95 -12.26 16.44
CA LEU A 199 3.38 -13.39 15.71
C LEU A 199 1.85 -13.30 15.59
N GLN A 200 1.17 -12.86 16.65
CA GLN A 200 -0.28 -12.74 16.67
C GLN A 200 -0.78 -11.67 15.68
N ASN A 201 -0.14 -10.50 15.64
CA ASN A 201 -0.52 -9.42 14.74
C ASN A 201 -0.26 -9.81 13.27
N VAL A 202 0.88 -10.45 13.00
CA VAL A 202 1.21 -10.96 11.66
C VAL A 202 0.22 -12.06 11.26
N ALA A 203 -0.11 -13.00 12.15
CA ALA A 203 -1.09 -14.03 11.88
C ALA A 203 -2.49 -13.45 11.61
N MET A 204 -2.93 -12.44 12.35
CA MET A 204 -4.22 -11.78 12.11
C MET A 204 -4.25 -11.06 10.74
N ALA A 205 -3.17 -10.39 10.34
CA ALA A 205 -3.07 -9.76 9.01
C ALA A 205 -3.13 -10.83 7.92
N SER A 206 -2.42 -11.95 8.10
CA SER A 206 -2.41 -13.09 7.18
C SER A 206 -3.79 -13.72 7.04
N VAL A 207 -4.52 -13.93 8.14
CA VAL A 207 -5.90 -14.45 8.12
C VAL A 207 -6.84 -13.52 7.38
N LYS A 208 -6.76 -12.20 7.62
CA LYS A 208 -7.59 -11.21 6.91
C LYS A 208 -7.28 -11.19 5.41
N ALA A 209 -6.00 -11.20 5.03
CA ALA A 209 -5.58 -11.31 3.65
C ALA A 209 -6.11 -12.60 3.01
N GLY A 210 -6.02 -13.72 3.74
CA GLY A 210 -6.54 -15.01 3.32
C GLY A 210 -8.05 -15.00 3.07
N ILE A 211 -8.84 -14.39 3.95
CA ILE A 211 -10.29 -14.28 3.77
C ILE A 211 -10.63 -13.49 2.49
N VAL A 212 -9.98 -12.35 2.27
CA VAL A 212 -10.22 -11.54 1.07
C VAL A 212 -9.73 -12.29 -0.18
N GLY A 213 -8.55 -12.90 -0.13
CA GLY A 213 -8.03 -13.74 -1.22
C GLY A 213 -8.97 -14.89 -1.57
N ALA A 214 -9.55 -15.56 -0.56
CA ALA A 214 -10.53 -16.61 -0.78
C ALA A 214 -11.79 -16.12 -1.51
N VAL A 215 -12.29 -14.93 -1.19
CA VAL A 215 -13.42 -14.31 -1.91
C VAL A 215 -13.08 -14.08 -3.38
N PHE A 216 -11.88 -13.59 -3.70
CA PHE A 216 -11.42 -13.45 -5.08
C PHE A 216 -11.33 -14.80 -5.80
N GLY A 217 -10.76 -15.83 -5.15
CA GLY A 217 -10.67 -17.18 -5.70
C GLY A 217 -12.05 -17.78 -6.00
N ILE A 218 -12.97 -17.70 -5.04
CA ILE A 218 -14.36 -18.15 -5.19
C ILE A 218 -15.02 -17.42 -6.37
N THR A 219 -14.93 -16.09 -6.41
CA THR A 219 -15.57 -15.28 -7.45
C THR A 219 -15.02 -15.60 -8.84
N ALA A 220 -13.69 -15.67 -8.98
CA ALA A 220 -13.06 -15.97 -10.26
C ALA A 220 -13.43 -17.37 -10.76
N GLU A 221 -13.42 -18.38 -9.87
CA GLU A 221 -13.83 -19.76 -10.22
C GLU A 221 -15.32 -19.87 -10.54
N THR A 222 -16.16 -19.21 -9.75
CA THR A 222 -17.61 -19.18 -10.00
C THR A 222 -17.90 -18.68 -11.42
N ILE A 223 -17.29 -17.58 -11.83
CA ILE A 223 -17.48 -17.01 -13.17
C ILE A 223 -16.95 -17.95 -14.26
N ALA A 224 -15.74 -18.48 -14.08
CA ALA A 224 -15.09 -19.31 -15.09
C ALA A 224 -15.79 -20.66 -15.30
N SER A 225 -16.19 -21.33 -14.19
CA SER A 225 -16.78 -22.65 -14.24
C SER A 225 -18.31 -22.64 -14.44
N TYR A 226 -18.97 -21.46 -14.34
CA TYR A 226 -20.42 -21.33 -14.48
C TYR A 226 -20.93 -21.87 -15.81
N ARG A 227 -20.23 -21.59 -16.90
CA ARG A 227 -20.61 -22.05 -18.25
C ARG A 227 -20.55 -23.58 -18.35
N LEU A 228 -19.46 -24.19 -17.86
CA LEU A 228 -19.28 -25.65 -17.88
C LEU A 228 -20.38 -26.35 -17.08
N TRP A 229 -20.71 -25.79 -15.91
CA TRP A 229 -21.80 -26.26 -15.10
C TRP A 229 -23.15 -26.13 -15.81
N LYS A 230 -23.45 -25.00 -16.46
CA LYS A 230 -24.67 -24.75 -17.22
C LYS A 230 -24.83 -25.67 -18.44
N LEU A 231 -23.71 -26.05 -19.08
CA LEU A 231 -23.73 -26.98 -20.23
C LEU A 231 -23.83 -28.45 -19.81
N GLY A 232 -23.72 -28.74 -18.51
CA GLY A 232 -23.76 -30.10 -17.98
C GLY A 232 -22.42 -30.83 -17.99
N ASP A 233 -21.33 -30.13 -18.34
CA ASP A 233 -19.93 -30.63 -18.32
C ASP A 233 -19.42 -30.81 -16.91
N LEU A 234 -19.99 -30.10 -15.93
CA LEU A 234 -19.75 -30.22 -14.50
C LEU A 234 -21.05 -30.54 -13.75
N THR A 235 -20.99 -31.51 -12.87
CA THR A 235 -22.08 -31.76 -11.91
C THR A 235 -22.08 -30.68 -10.82
N ASP A 236 -23.22 -30.50 -10.13
CA ASP A 236 -23.33 -29.57 -8.98
C ASP A 236 -22.22 -29.77 -7.94
N LYS A 237 -21.87 -31.05 -7.65
CA LYS A 237 -20.83 -31.40 -6.69
C LYS A 237 -19.43 -31.01 -7.17
N GLU A 238 -19.15 -31.20 -8.45
CA GLU A 238 -17.86 -30.83 -9.05
C GLU A 238 -17.71 -29.33 -9.12
N TYR A 239 -18.75 -28.63 -9.55
CA TYR A 239 -18.77 -27.16 -9.55
C TYR A 239 -18.49 -26.58 -8.16
N ILE A 240 -19.23 -27.01 -7.15
CA ILE A 240 -19.02 -26.56 -5.76
C ILE A 240 -17.60 -26.90 -5.28
N ARG A 241 -17.09 -28.10 -5.61
CA ARG A 241 -15.74 -28.52 -5.22
C ARG A 241 -14.66 -27.64 -5.83
N GLU A 242 -14.74 -27.33 -7.12
CA GLU A 242 -13.76 -26.48 -7.79
C GLU A 242 -13.80 -25.04 -7.22
N VAL A 243 -14.98 -24.48 -6.98
CA VAL A 243 -15.15 -23.18 -6.34
C VAL A 243 -14.51 -23.14 -4.93
N MET A 244 -14.76 -24.18 -4.12
CA MET A 244 -14.17 -24.27 -2.77
C MET A 244 -12.66 -24.44 -2.79
N LYS A 245 -12.11 -25.24 -3.73
CA LYS A 245 -10.66 -25.38 -3.90
C LYS A 245 -9.99 -24.06 -4.28
N ALA A 246 -10.57 -23.35 -5.24
CA ALA A 246 -10.05 -22.05 -5.67
C ALA A 246 -10.03 -21.03 -4.53
N GLY A 247 -11.10 -20.99 -3.72
CA GLY A 247 -11.14 -20.16 -2.52
C GLY A 247 -10.06 -20.55 -1.50
N GLY A 248 -9.88 -21.84 -1.24
CA GLY A 248 -8.86 -22.35 -0.32
C GLY A 248 -7.44 -22.01 -0.78
N GLU A 249 -7.14 -22.21 -2.06
CA GLU A 249 -5.84 -21.92 -2.66
C GLU A 249 -5.52 -20.40 -2.61
N ALA A 250 -6.42 -19.59 -3.14
CA ALA A 250 -6.23 -18.14 -3.17
C ALA A 250 -6.13 -17.54 -1.76
N GLY A 251 -6.95 -18.04 -0.82
CA GLY A 251 -6.89 -17.64 0.57
C GLY A 251 -5.56 -17.99 1.24
N THR A 252 -5.06 -19.18 1.02
CA THR A 252 -3.76 -19.63 1.58
C THR A 252 -2.61 -18.83 0.98
N THR A 253 -2.60 -18.65 -0.33
CA THR A 253 -1.58 -17.86 -1.04
C THR A 253 -1.55 -16.41 -0.56
N ALA A 254 -2.70 -15.75 -0.49
CA ALA A 254 -2.80 -14.37 0.00
C ALA A 254 -2.35 -14.24 1.46
N GLY A 255 -2.73 -15.18 2.33
CA GLY A 255 -2.33 -15.20 3.73
C GLY A 255 -0.82 -15.33 3.90
N LEU A 256 -0.20 -16.28 3.24
CA LEU A 256 1.26 -16.50 3.31
C LEU A 256 2.04 -15.34 2.68
N THR A 257 1.56 -14.81 1.54
CA THR A 257 2.15 -13.63 0.90
C THR A 257 2.09 -12.41 1.83
N SER A 258 0.96 -12.20 2.52
CA SER A 258 0.83 -11.13 3.51
C SER A 258 1.85 -11.24 4.63
N ALA A 259 2.07 -12.45 5.18
CA ALA A 259 3.08 -12.67 6.21
C ALA A 259 4.50 -12.33 5.71
N ALA A 260 4.85 -12.78 4.50
CA ALA A 260 6.14 -12.51 3.87
C ALA A 260 6.35 -11.01 3.56
N MET A 261 5.26 -10.28 3.28
CA MET A 261 5.31 -8.84 2.95
C MET A 261 5.47 -7.94 4.18
N VAL A 262 5.13 -8.39 5.39
CA VAL A 262 5.20 -7.54 6.60
C VAL A 262 6.56 -6.88 6.80
N PRO A 263 7.71 -7.57 6.73
CA PRO A 263 9.02 -6.93 6.89
C PRO A 263 9.30 -5.86 5.83
N VAL A 264 8.89 -6.11 4.58
CA VAL A 264 9.08 -5.17 3.46
C VAL A 264 8.23 -3.91 3.68
N GLN A 265 6.97 -4.08 4.04
CA GLN A 265 6.06 -2.98 4.35
C GLN A 265 6.55 -2.17 5.57
N ALA A 266 7.07 -2.86 6.58
CA ALA A 266 7.65 -2.22 7.75
C ALA A 266 8.81 -1.29 7.36
N ALA A 267 9.76 -1.78 6.57
CA ALA A 267 10.92 -1.00 6.12
C ALA A 267 10.49 0.22 5.28
N ILE A 268 9.58 0.04 4.33
CA ILE A 268 9.08 1.11 3.46
C ILE A 268 8.30 2.16 4.26
N THR A 269 7.45 1.72 5.19
CA THR A 269 6.67 2.64 6.04
C THR A 269 7.58 3.43 6.98
N ALA A 270 8.57 2.78 7.60
CA ALA A 270 9.55 3.43 8.46
C ALA A 270 10.41 4.45 7.68
N ALA A 271 10.78 4.14 6.45
CA ALA A 271 11.47 5.07 5.55
C ALA A 271 10.59 6.25 5.08
N GLY A 272 9.29 6.18 5.30
CA GLY A 272 8.34 7.19 4.82
C GLY A 272 8.04 7.12 3.33
N ALA A 273 8.55 6.11 2.62
CA ALA A 273 8.43 5.96 1.18
C ALA A 273 7.03 5.46 0.72
N SER A 274 6.78 5.55 -0.58
CA SER A 274 5.51 5.10 -1.15
C SER A 274 5.29 3.59 -0.95
N THR A 275 4.12 3.23 -0.45
CA THR A 275 3.71 1.83 -0.29
C THR A 275 3.52 1.12 -1.63
N LEU A 276 3.37 1.86 -2.72
CA LEU A 276 3.28 1.30 -4.07
C LEU A 276 4.57 0.61 -4.52
N LEU A 277 5.71 0.96 -3.92
CA LEU A 277 7.00 0.29 -4.18
C LEU A 277 7.00 -1.19 -3.73
N THR A 278 6.04 -1.60 -2.90
CA THR A 278 5.92 -2.99 -2.47
C THR A 278 5.20 -3.90 -3.47
N ILE A 279 4.46 -3.33 -4.43
CA ILE A 279 3.67 -4.10 -5.38
C ILE A 279 4.52 -5.08 -6.19
N PRO A 280 5.65 -4.69 -6.82
CA PRO A 280 6.51 -5.64 -7.55
C PRO A 280 7.05 -6.76 -6.65
N VAL A 281 7.41 -6.44 -5.40
CA VAL A 281 7.90 -7.42 -4.42
C VAL A 281 6.79 -8.40 -4.04
N ALA A 282 5.56 -7.92 -3.86
CA ALA A 282 4.40 -8.76 -3.57
C ALA A 282 4.07 -9.71 -4.73
N PHE A 283 4.28 -9.29 -5.98
CA PHE A 283 4.15 -10.17 -7.16
C PHE A 283 5.15 -11.32 -7.11
N VAL A 284 6.41 -11.04 -6.80
CA VAL A 284 7.45 -12.09 -6.70
C VAL A 284 7.10 -13.07 -5.59
N PHE A 285 6.81 -12.59 -4.38
CA PHE A 285 6.42 -13.48 -3.27
C PHE A 285 5.13 -14.26 -3.57
N GLY A 286 4.10 -13.59 -4.10
CA GLY A 286 2.84 -14.24 -4.46
C GLY A 286 3.03 -15.36 -5.48
N SER A 287 3.84 -15.13 -6.51
CA SER A 287 4.13 -16.14 -7.54
C SER A 287 4.87 -17.35 -6.97
N VAL A 288 5.89 -17.13 -6.14
CA VAL A 288 6.65 -18.22 -5.49
C VAL A 288 5.74 -19.01 -4.53
N ILE A 289 4.97 -18.32 -3.69
CA ILE A 289 4.07 -18.98 -2.74
C ILE A 289 2.96 -19.73 -3.48
N SER A 290 2.37 -19.15 -4.52
CA SER A 290 1.36 -19.82 -5.35
C SER A 290 1.88 -21.10 -5.98
N SER A 291 3.14 -21.12 -6.44
CA SER A 291 3.74 -22.32 -7.02
C SER A 291 3.87 -23.48 -6.01
N ILE A 292 4.00 -23.16 -4.73
CA ILE A 292 4.07 -24.13 -3.63
C ILE A 292 2.67 -24.57 -3.18
N VAL A 293 1.74 -23.63 -3.12
CA VAL A 293 0.38 -23.85 -2.60
C VAL A 293 -0.51 -24.57 -3.62
N ALA A 294 -0.45 -24.21 -4.89
CA ALA A 294 -1.32 -24.76 -5.93
C ALA A 294 -1.34 -26.31 -6.00
N PRO A 295 -0.20 -27.02 -5.91
CA PRO A 295 -0.20 -28.48 -5.87
C PRO A 295 -0.96 -29.07 -4.68
N CYS A 296 -0.98 -28.41 -3.53
CA CYS A 296 -1.68 -28.86 -2.32
C CYS A 296 -3.21 -28.91 -2.51
N PHE A 297 -3.74 -28.06 -3.40
CA PHE A 297 -5.17 -28.01 -3.76
C PHE A 297 -5.49 -28.84 -5.00
N GLY A 298 -4.55 -29.66 -5.49
CA GLY A 298 -4.76 -30.61 -6.59
C GLY A 298 -4.72 -30.01 -8.00
N ARG A 299 -4.39 -28.72 -8.16
CA ARG A 299 -4.22 -28.09 -9.50
C ARG A 299 -3.06 -28.71 -10.27
N GLY A 300 -1.99 -29.15 -9.59
CA GLY A 300 -0.90 -29.89 -10.22
C GLY A 300 -1.29 -31.24 -10.83
N LYS A 301 -2.35 -31.90 -10.28
CA LYS A 301 -2.89 -33.15 -10.83
C LYS A 301 -3.86 -32.92 -11.99
N TYR A 302 -4.61 -31.82 -11.97
CA TYR A 302 -5.49 -31.43 -13.08
C TYR A 302 -4.68 -31.09 -14.34
N LYS A 303 -3.49 -30.51 -14.18
CA LYS A 303 -2.52 -30.27 -15.26
C LYS A 303 -2.03 -31.57 -15.94
N LYS A 304 -2.03 -32.69 -15.23
CA LYS A 304 -1.69 -34.02 -15.80
C LYS A 304 -2.85 -34.64 -16.58
N LEU A 305 -4.10 -34.26 -16.31
CA LEU A 305 -5.30 -34.80 -16.93
C LEU A 305 -5.77 -34.03 -18.18
N LEU A 306 -5.36 -32.78 -18.30
CA LEU A 306 -5.48 -32.03 -19.56
C LEU A 306 -4.35 -32.50 -20.49
N ASN A 307 -4.73 -33.41 -21.43
CA ASN A 307 -3.92 -33.90 -22.55
C ASN A 307 -2.51 -33.32 -22.65
N GLU A 308 -1.49 -34.06 -22.21
CA GLU A 308 -0.11 -33.59 -22.03
C GLU A 308 0.42 -32.76 -23.21
N ALA A 309 0.07 -33.11 -24.44
CA ALA A 309 0.49 -32.38 -25.65
C ALA A 309 -0.14 -30.98 -25.80
N LYS A 310 -1.44 -30.80 -25.47
CA LYS A 310 -2.15 -29.51 -25.55
C LYS A 310 -1.72 -28.59 -24.42
N TYR A 311 -1.42 -29.16 -23.28
CA TYR A 311 -0.91 -28.43 -22.12
C TYR A 311 0.48 -27.86 -22.36
N TYR A 312 1.42 -28.65 -22.93
CA TYR A 312 2.76 -28.19 -23.21
C TYR A 312 2.76 -27.05 -24.25
N GLN A 313 1.94 -27.13 -25.28
CA GLN A 313 1.84 -26.09 -26.31
C GLN A 313 1.22 -24.79 -25.76
N THR A 314 0.24 -24.91 -24.85
CA THR A 314 -0.36 -23.75 -24.17
C THR A 314 0.60 -23.16 -23.13
N LEU A 315 1.37 -24.02 -22.44
CA LEU A 315 2.39 -23.60 -21.50
C LEU A 315 3.53 -22.88 -22.20
N GLU A 316 3.96 -23.39 -23.35
CA GLU A 316 5.00 -22.77 -24.18
C GLU A 316 4.58 -21.37 -24.61
N ASN A 317 3.37 -21.18 -25.12
CA ASN A 317 2.82 -19.87 -25.47
C ASN A 317 2.68 -18.94 -24.24
N VAL A 318 2.20 -19.47 -23.10
CA VAL A 318 2.08 -18.68 -21.85
C VAL A 318 3.46 -18.36 -21.27
N TYR A 319 4.42 -19.29 -21.39
CA TYR A 319 5.81 -19.02 -21.00
C TYR A 319 6.47 -17.99 -21.93
N ASP A 320 6.23 -18.07 -23.23
CA ASP A 320 6.73 -17.08 -24.19
C ASP A 320 6.10 -15.72 -23.99
N ASP A 321 4.80 -15.64 -23.72
CA ASP A 321 4.11 -14.40 -23.36
C ASP A 321 4.61 -13.86 -22.01
N PHE A 322 4.85 -14.73 -21.03
CA PHE A 322 5.42 -14.35 -19.74
C PHE A 322 6.87 -13.87 -19.91
N LEU A 323 7.70 -14.61 -20.65
CA LEU A 323 9.08 -14.22 -20.92
C LEU A 323 9.13 -12.90 -21.70
N ASN A 324 8.27 -12.72 -22.70
CA ASN A 324 8.13 -11.47 -23.44
C ASN A 324 7.67 -10.32 -22.51
N ALA A 325 6.71 -10.56 -21.63
CA ALA A 325 6.27 -9.56 -20.67
C ALA A 325 7.36 -9.22 -19.64
N VAL A 326 8.11 -10.21 -19.16
CA VAL A 326 9.29 -10.01 -18.29
C VAL A 326 10.39 -9.28 -19.04
N GLU A 327 10.70 -9.66 -20.28
CA GLU A 327 11.70 -8.99 -21.09
C GLU A 327 11.34 -7.54 -21.38
N VAL A 328 10.07 -7.27 -21.76
CA VAL A 328 9.56 -5.90 -21.94
C VAL A 328 9.65 -5.12 -20.63
N SER A 329 9.30 -5.73 -19.50
CA SER A 329 9.39 -5.10 -18.18
C SER A 329 10.84 -4.83 -17.79
N CYS A 330 11.76 -5.76 -18.04
CA CYS A 330 13.19 -5.57 -17.81
C CYS A 330 13.76 -4.46 -18.69
N ARG A 331 13.40 -4.42 -19.98
CA ARG A 331 13.81 -3.34 -20.90
C ARG A 331 13.25 -1.98 -20.47
N GLN A 332 12.00 -1.93 -20.05
CA GLN A 332 11.41 -0.71 -19.50
C GLN A 332 12.11 -0.27 -18.21
N TYR A 333 12.46 -1.21 -17.34
CA TYR A 333 13.24 -0.95 -16.14
C TYR A 333 14.65 -0.43 -16.46
N GLU A 334 15.34 -1.03 -17.45
CA GLU A 334 16.64 -0.54 -17.91
C GLU A 334 16.58 0.87 -18.51
N VAL A 335 15.54 1.15 -19.31
CA VAL A 335 15.29 2.49 -19.86
C VAL A 335 15.03 3.48 -18.74
N TYR A 336 14.23 3.08 -17.76
CA TYR A 336 13.91 3.90 -16.59
C TYR A 336 15.15 4.14 -15.73
N ALA A 337 15.95 3.11 -15.45
CA ALA A 337 17.21 3.23 -14.72
C ALA A 337 18.20 4.16 -15.43
N LYS A 338 18.34 4.03 -16.76
CA LYS A 338 19.16 4.96 -17.58
C LYS A 338 18.63 6.39 -17.54
N GLN A 339 17.31 6.59 -17.56
CA GLN A 339 16.72 7.93 -17.43
C GLN A 339 17.00 8.54 -16.07
N ILE A 340 16.91 7.77 -14.99
CA ILE A 340 17.26 8.20 -13.63
C ILE A 340 18.74 8.60 -13.56
N GLU A 341 19.63 7.78 -14.11
CA GLU A 341 21.07 8.05 -14.15
C GLU A 341 21.39 9.32 -14.94
N LEU A 342 20.74 9.50 -16.10
CA LEU A 342 20.86 10.72 -16.91
C LEU A 342 20.33 11.96 -16.17
N GLN A 343 19.22 11.84 -15.44
CA GLN A 343 18.71 12.94 -14.62
C GLN A 343 19.63 13.28 -13.45
N LYS A 344 20.18 12.25 -12.79
CA LYS A 344 21.17 12.44 -11.73
C LYS A 344 22.42 13.17 -12.26
N ASN A 345 22.96 12.74 -13.39
CA ASN A 345 24.11 13.37 -14.03
C ASN A 345 23.83 14.82 -14.47
N ARG A 346 22.60 15.10 -14.97
CA ARG A 346 22.15 16.46 -15.27
C ARG A 346 22.07 17.33 -14.02
N TYR A 347 21.53 16.78 -12.93
CA TYR A 347 21.41 17.49 -11.67
C TYR A 347 22.77 17.83 -11.08
N GLU A 348 23.73 16.89 -11.07
CA GLU A 348 25.10 17.13 -10.61
C GLU A 348 25.77 18.22 -11.46
N LYS A 349 25.57 18.19 -12.78
CA LYS A 349 26.11 19.22 -13.67
C LYS A 349 25.48 20.61 -13.44
N ILE A 350 24.18 20.67 -13.15
CA ILE A 350 23.50 21.91 -12.76
C ILE A 350 24.04 22.43 -11.43
N LYS A 351 24.27 21.56 -10.48
CA LYS A 351 24.86 21.91 -9.18
C LYS A 351 26.27 22.47 -9.32
N GLU A 352 27.10 21.83 -10.14
CA GLU A 352 28.45 22.35 -10.46
C GLU A 352 28.40 23.70 -11.16
N LEU A 353 27.48 23.91 -12.09
CA LEU A 353 27.29 25.19 -12.78
C LEU A 353 26.83 26.27 -11.82
N ASN A 354 25.90 25.98 -10.92
CA ASN A 354 25.43 26.92 -9.91
C ASN A 354 26.60 27.33 -8.97
N THR A 355 27.41 26.38 -8.52
CA THR A 355 28.60 26.68 -7.70
C THR A 355 29.57 27.60 -8.43
N LYS A 356 29.81 27.35 -9.74
CA LYS A 356 30.66 28.25 -10.55
C LYS A 356 30.07 29.64 -10.72
N ILE A 357 28.74 29.74 -10.89
CA ILE A 357 28.05 31.02 -10.97
C ILE A 357 28.19 31.79 -9.65
N ASP A 358 28.02 31.12 -8.51
CA ASP A 358 28.18 31.73 -7.19
C ASP A 358 29.61 32.21 -6.97
N GLU A 359 30.61 31.42 -7.38
CA GLU A 359 32.03 31.81 -7.32
C GLU A 359 32.34 33.03 -8.20
N GLU A 360 31.79 33.09 -9.41
CA GLU A 360 31.99 34.25 -10.29
C GLU A 360 31.24 35.50 -9.80
N LEU A 361 30.04 35.34 -9.24
CA LEU A 361 29.31 36.42 -8.57
C LEU A 361 30.09 36.96 -7.36
N GLU A 362 30.68 36.07 -6.56
CA GLU A 362 31.52 36.50 -5.41
C GLU A 362 32.77 37.27 -5.85
N LYS A 363 33.40 36.88 -6.97
CA LYS A 363 34.49 37.63 -7.58
C LYS A 363 34.06 39.01 -8.06
N LEU A 364 32.90 39.11 -8.71
CA LEU A 364 32.31 40.37 -9.15
C LEU A 364 32.00 41.30 -7.97
N TYR A 365 31.44 40.78 -6.88
CA TYR A 365 31.18 41.57 -5.66
C TYR A 365 32.44 42.11 -4.98
N LYS A 366 33.59 41.42 -5.16
CA LYS A 366 34.89 41.90 -4.62
C LYS A 366 35.54 42.95 -5.51
N LEU A 367 35.05 43.15 -6.73
CA LEU A 367 35.57 44.15 -7.68
C LEU A 367 34.77 45.48 -7.66
N ILE A 368 33.60 45.49 -7.02
CA ILE A 368 32.76 46.66 -6.75
C ILE A 368 33.03 47.14 -5.32
#